data_d60d6aedc95f73de4a4241435856ed36
#
_entry.id   d60d6aedc95f73de4a4241435856ed36
#
_cell.length_a   1.000
_cell.length_b   1.000
_cell.length_c   1.000
_cell.angle_alpha   90.00
_cell.angle_beta   90.00
_cell.angle_gamma   90.00
#
_symmetry.space_group_name_H-M   'P 1'
#
loop_
_entity.id
_entity.type
_entity.pdbx_description
1 polymer ?
#
loop_
_entity_poly.entity_id
_entity_poly.type
_entity_poly.pdbx_seq_one_letter_code
_entity_poly.pdbx_strand_id
1 'polypeptide(L)'
;MKKYILSLMMGLCVSVSSFAQSHSDRISIGAGVLYQRGLDATISWEHETRYHNAWEYFVNGYIKWDECASCGHVCPESFWNNYRTWGVGAAYKPCVARYRNNYGNLRIGASAGSDTDKFVGGLHVGYEHNFALRHGWGLFVQAKCDLTLPKREDLFRTGIVIGFKIPTLKK
;
A
#
# COMPACT_ATOMS: atom_id res chain seq x y z
N MET A 1 -27.07 -0.77 18.61
CA MET A 1 -25.87 -0.10 18.10
C MET A 1 -25.20 -0.85 16.94
N LYS A 2 -24.96 -2.16 17.01
CA LYS A 2 -24.30 -2.93 15.90
C LYS A 2 -25.00 -2.82 14.53
N LYS A 3 -26.34 -2.76 14.50
CA LYS A 3 -27.12 -2.67 13.25
C LYS A 3 -26.95 -1.34 12.51
N TYR A 4 -26.77 -0.24 13.23
CA TYR A 4 -26.56 1.10 12.64
C TYR A 4 -25.15 1.28 12.08
N ILE A 5 -24.15 0.64 12.69
CA ILE A 5 -22.78 0.65 12.19
C ILE A 5 -22.69 -0.09 10.85
N LEU A 6 -23.36 -1.24 10.75
CA LEU A 6 -23.39 -2.03 9.50
C LEU A 6 -24.10 -1.26 8.38
N SER A 7 -25.23 -0.60 8.69
CA SER A 7 -25.98 0.23 7.74
C SER A 7 -25.17 1.46 7.30
N LEU A 8 -24.43 2.09 8.21
CA LEU A 8 -23.56 3.22 7.89
C LEU A 8 -22.41 2.78 6.99
N MET A 9 -21.80 1.62 7.26
CA MET A 9 -20.74 1.07 6.42
C MET A 9 -21.22 0.68 5.03
N MET A 10 -22.41 0.06 4.92
CA MET A 10 -23.02 -0.22 3.61
C MET A 10 -23.38 1.07 2.86
N GLY A 11 -23.90 2.09 3.54
CA GLY A 11 -24.19 3.39 2.94
C GLY A 11 -22.95 4.11 2.42
N LEU A 12 -21.82 4.01 3.13
CA LEU A 12 -20.54 4.56 2.68
C LEU A 12 -20.02 3.81 1.43
N CYS A 13 -20.11 2.50 1.40
CA CYS A 13 -19.68 1.70 0.25
C CYS A 13 -20.48 2.00 -1.03
N VAL A 14 -21.79 2.27 -0.90
CA VAL A 14 -22.66 2.57 -2.05
C VAL A 14 -22.44 3.99 -2.58
N SER A 15 -22.17 4.95 -1.70
CA SER A 15 -21.92 6.34 -2.12
C SER A 15 -20.61 6.55 -2.87
N VAL A 16 -19.61 5.68 -2.63
CA VAL A 16 -18.32 5.75 -3.30
C VAL A 16 -18.39 5.32 -4.77
N SER A 17 -19.29 4.39 -5.11
CA SER A 17 -19.42 3.89 -6.48
C SER A 17 -20.05 4.88 -7.48
N SER A 18 -20.73 5.92 -7.01
CA SER A 18 -21.47 6.85 -7.87
C SER A 18 -20.62 7.98 -8.49
N PHE A 19 -19.37 8.17 -8.05
CA PHE A 19 -18.51 9.25 -8.51
C PHE A 19 -17.39 8.83 -9.47
N ALA A 20 -17.30 7.56 -9.81
CA ALA A 20 -16.22 7.01 -10.61
C ALA A 20 -16.54 7.04 -12.11
N GLN A 21 -16.40 8.18 -12.75
CA GLN A 21 -16.11 8.18 -14.19
C GLN A 21 -14.61 7.86 -14.34
N SER A 22 -14.33 6.58 -14.48
CA SER A 22 -13.00 6.03 -14.63
C SER A 22 -12.33 6.52 -15.90
N HIS A 23 -11.06 6.90 -15.78
CA HIS A 23 -10.20 7.15 -16.91
C HIS A 23 -9.23 6.00 -17.17
N SER A 24 -8.79 5.28 -16.17
CA SER A 24 -7.97 4.07 -16.33
C SER A 24 -7.87 3.25 -15.05
N ASP A 25 -7.95 1.95 -15.20
CA ASP A 25 -7.64 1.00 -14.16
C ASP A 25 -6.20 0.50 -14.34
N ARG A 26 -5.47 0.34 -13.26
CA ARG A 26 -4.08 -0.11 -13.26
C ARG A 26 -3.84 -1.13 -12.17
N ILE A 27 -2.98 -2.10 -12.47
CA ILE A 27 -2.40 -2.98 -11.47
C ILE A 27 -1.02 -2.42 -11.13
N SER A 28 -0.75 -2.24 -9.83
CA SER A 28 0.55 -1.76 -9.36
C SER A 28 1.25 -2.87 -8.59
N ILE A 29 2.54 -3.01 -8.84
CA ILE A 29 3.40 -3.96 -8.13
C ILE A 29 4.60 -3.17 -7.65
N GLY A 30 4.86 -3.21 -6.35
CA GLY A 30 5.95 -2.48 -5.73
C GLY A 30 6.67 -3.31 -4.67
N ALA A 31 7.96 -3.02 -4.52
CA ALA A 31 8.78 -3.56 -3.45
C ALA A 31 9.65 -2.44 -2.86
N GLY A 32 9.94 -2.53 -1.59
CA GLY A 32 10.69 -1.50 -0.91
C GLY A 32 11.43 -1.96 0.33
N VAL A 33 12.26 -1.07 0.80
CA VAL A 33 13.07 -1.26 2.00
C VAL A 33 12.61 -0.27 3.06
N LEU A 34 12.38 -0.78 4.25
CA LEU A 34 11.96 0.01 5.39
C LEU A 34 13.13 0.20 6.37
N TYR A 35 13.17 1.37 7.01
CA TYR A 35 14.23 1.74 7.96
C TYR A 35 14.37 0.75 9.11
N GLN A 36 13.28 0.09 9.50
CA GLN A 36 13.22 -0.91 10.56
C GLN A 36 13.79 -2.29 10.14
N ARG A 37 14.74 -2.33 9.20
CA ARG A 37 15.32 -3.56 8.64
C ARG A 37 14.25 -4.50 8.08
N GLY A 38 13.34 -3.97 7.27
CA GLY A 38 12.23 -4.72 6.70
C GLY A 38 12.13 -4.58 5.19
N LEU A 39 11.68 -5.65 4.53
CA LEU A 39 11.23 -5.67 3.15
C LEU A 39 9.71 -5.56 3.11
N ASP A 40 9.23 -4.71 2.23
CA ASP A 40 7.80 -4.53 1.96
C ASP A 40 7.54 -4.87 0.49
N ALA A 41 6.50 -5.64 0.25
CA ALA A 41 6.01 -5.92 -1.09
C ALA A 41 4.51 -5.63 -1.13
N THR A 42 4.07 -4.92 -2.16
CA THR A 42 2.67 -4.53 -2.33
C THR A 42 2.22 -4.81 -3.74
N ILE A 43 1.04 -5.42 -3.86
CA ILE A 43 0.30 -5.57 -5.10
C ILE A 43 -1.02 -4.83 -4.90
N SER A 44 -1.38 -3.98 -5.85
CA SER A 44 -2.62 -3.22 -5.74
C SER A 44 -3.34 -3.08 -7.08
N TRP A 45 -4.64 -2.92 -6.97
CA TRP A 45 -5.50 -2.46 -8.05
C TRP A 45 -5.86 -1.01 -7.79
N GLU A 46 -5.56 -0.15 -8.76
CA GLU A 46 -5.76 1.29 -8.68
C GLU A 46 -6.80 1.73 -9.71
N HIS A 47 -7.84 2.37 -9.22
CA HIS A 47 -8.89 2.98 -10.01
C HIS A 47 -8.66 4.48 -10.08
N GLU A 48 -8.11 4.96 -11.19
CA GLU A 48 -7.83 6.37 -11.40
C GLU A 48 -9.11 7.11 -11.79
N THR A 49 -9.42 8.17 -11.05
CA THR A 49 -10.53 9.07 -11.30
C THR A 49 -10.04 10.35 -12.00
N ARG A 50 -10.87 11.38 -12.03
CA ARG A 50 -10.48 12.66 -12.63
C ARG A 50 -9.25 13.26 -11.94
N TYR A 51 -8.40 13.90 -12.72
CA TYR A 51 -7.26 14.66 -12.22
C TYR A 51 -6.17 13.84 -11.53
N HIS A 52 -5.98 12.60 -11.92
CA HIS A 52 -5.02 11.65 -11.32
C HIS A 52 -5.27 11.36 -9.83
N ASN A 53 -6.47 11.64 -9.33
CA ASN A 53 -6.89 11.09 -8.06
C ASN A 53 -7.20 9.61 -8.25
N ALA A 54 -6.92 8.78 -7.26
CA ALA A 54 -7.16 7.35 -7.38
C ALA A 54 -7.67 6.73 -6.08
N TRP A 55 -8.43 5.66 -6.23
CA TRP A 55 -8.70 4.69 -5.18
C TRP A 55 -7.81 3.48 -5.41
N GLU A 56 -7.16 3.02 -4.37
CA GLU A 56 -6.26 1.88 -4.38
C GLU A 56 -6.79 0.81 -3.42
N TYR A 57 -6.87 -0.44 -3.91
CA TYR A 57 -7.11 -1.62 -3.10
C TYR A 57 -5.84 -2.46 -3.16
N PHE A 58 -5.26 -2.79 -2.02
CA PHE A 58 -3.95 -3.39 -1.98
C PHE A 58 -3.86 -4.59 -1.05
N VAL A 59 -2.92 -5.46 -1.39
CA VAL A 59 -2.40 -6.51 -0.52
C VAL A 59 -0.95 -6.19 -0.30
N ASN A 60 -0.52 -6.14 0.93
CA ASN A 60 0.87 -5.93 1.29
C ASN A 60 1.41 -7.06 2.15
N GLY A 61 2.69 -7.35 1.97
CA GLY A 61 3.47 -8.25 2.80
C GLY A 61 4.69 -7.53 3.34
N TYR A 62 4.99 -7.73 4.61
CA TYR A 62 6.16 -7.20 5.26
C TYR A 62 6.93 -8.32 5.93
N ILE A 63 8.24 -8.34 5.73
CA ILE A 63 9.18 -9.28 6.36
C ILE A 63 10.30 -8.46 6.98
N LYS A 64 10.51 -8.65 8.28
CA LYS A 64 11.64 -8.07 8.99
C LYS A 64 12.81 -9.04 8.90
N TRP A 65 14.03 -8.53 8.73
CA TRP A 65 15.23 -9.33 8.85
C TRP A 65 16.03 -8.90 10.08
N ASP A 66 16.56 -9.88 10.79
CA ASP A 66 17.47 -9.68 11.91
C ASP A 66 18.73 -10.53 11.72
N GLU A 67 19.78 -10.15 12.41
CA GLU A 67 21.02 -10.92 12.44
C GLU A 67 20.82 -12.18 13.29
N CYS A 68 21.32 -13.29 12.82
CA CYS A 68 21.29 -14.55 13.53
C CYS A 68 22.18 -14.43 14.79
N ALA A 69 21.65 -14.80 15.95
CA ALA A 69 22.38 -14.72 17.22
C ALA A 69 23.65 -15.60 17.25
N SER A 70 23.71 -16.64 16.43
CA SER A 70 24.82 -17.58 16.38
C SER A 70 25.92 -17.20 15.39
N CYS A 71 25.58 -16.55 14.27
CA CYS A 71 26.56 -16.22 13.22
C CYS A 71 26.78 -14.72 12.99
N GLY A 72 25.96 -13.85 13.59
CA GLY A 72 26.05 -12.40 13.44
C GLY A 72 25.68 -11.87 12.05
N HIS A 73 25.15 -12.71 11.18
CA HIS A 73 24.76 -12.36 9.81
C HIS A 73 23.30 -12.71 9.54
N VAL A 74 22.70 -12.06 8.56
CA VAL A 74 21.37 -12.44 8.06
C VAL A 74 21.51 -13.74 7.27
N CYS A 75 21.06 -14.85 7.84
CA CYS A 75 21.04 -16.15 7.19
C CYS A 75 19.62 -16.52 6.74
N PRO A 76 19.45 -17.46 5.80
CA PRO A 76 18.12 -17.85 5.29
C PRO A 76 17.16 -18.29 6.41
N GLU A 77 17.66 -18.96 7.43
CA GLU A 77 16.87 -19.41 8.56
C GLU A 77 16.36 -18.23 9.41
N SER A 78 17.22 -17.25 9.73
CA SER A 78 16.81 -16.06 10.47
C SER A 78 15.87 -15.18 9.65
N PHE A 79 16.03 -15.12 8.32
CA PHE A 79 15.16 -14.36 7.44
C PHE A 79 13.72 -14.91 7.40
N TRP A 80 13.57 -16.25 7.27
CA TRP A 80 12.23 -16.85 7.15
C TRP A 80 11.51 -17.03 8.49
N ASN A 81 12.22 -17.11 9.61
CA ASN A 81 11.66 -17.27 10.94
C ASN A 81 11.36 -15.94 11.65
N ASN A 82 11.69 -14.81 11.00
CA ASN A 82 11.48 -13.49 11.56
C ASN A 82 10.03 -13.01 11.48
N TYR A 83 9.80 -11.87 12.15
CA TYR A 83 8.52 -11.20 12.20
C TYR A 83 8.04 -10.83 10.79
N ARG A 84 6.89 -11.32 10.44
CA ARG A 84 6.24 -11.08 9.14
C ARG A 84 4.79 -10.72 9.33
N THR A 85 4.31 -9.82 8.48
CA THR A 85 2.89 -9.47 8.45
C THR A 85 2.38 -9.45 7.02
N TRP A 86 1.12 -9.75 6.86
CA TRP A 86 0.40 -9.53 5.62
C TRP A 86 -0.90 -8.78 5.92
N GLY A 87 -1.39 -8.02 4.96
CA GLY A 87 -2.63 -7.28 5.12
C GLY A 87 -3.29 -6.96 3.80
N VAL A 88 -4.57 -6.72 3.86
CA VAL A 88 -5.38 -6.19 2.76
C VAL A 88 -5.94 -4.84 3.18
N GLY A 89 -6.02 -3.91 2.26
CA GLY A 89 -6.45 -2.56 2.60
C GLY A 89 -6.95 -1.76 1.42
N ALA A 90 -7.36 -0.53 1.75
CA ALA A 90 -7.74 0.47 0.78
C ALA A 90 -7.10 1.80 1.11
N ALA A 91 -6.77 2.57 0.08
CA ALA A 91 -6.20 3.90 0.21
C ALA A 91 -6.84 4.86 -0.80
N TYR A 92 -6.95 6.11 -0.41
CA TYR A 92 -7.27 7.22 -1.31
C TYR A 92 -5.99 7.97 -1.64
N LYS A 93 -5.82 8.30 -2.92
CA LYS A 93 -4.62 8.94 -3.48
C LYS A 93 -4.99 10.26 -4.16
N PRO A 94 -5.19 11.36 -3.42
CA PRO A 94 -5.38 12.68 -4.02
C PRO A 94 -4.11 13.13 -4.74
N CYS A 95 -4.26 13.68 -5.92
CA CYS A 95 -3.17 14.24 -6.70
C CYS A 95 -2.84 15.64 -6.17
N VAL A 96 -1.62 15.81 -5.65
CA VAL A 96 -1.14 17.07 -5.05
C VAL A 96 -0.14 17.83 -5.94
N ALA A 97 0.46 17.16 -6.92
CA ALA A 97 1.39 17.78 -7.86
C ALA A 97 1.18 17.22 -9.27
N ARG A 98 1.20 18.07 -10.28
CA ARG A 98 1.01 17.70 -11.69
C ARG A 98 2.03 18.36 -12.56
N TYR A 99 2.63 17.54 -13.42
CA TYR A 99 3.56 17.94 -14.45
C TYR A 99 3.17 17.28 -15.77
N ARG A 100 3.85 17.60 -16.85
CA ARG A 100 3.52 17.09 -18.18
C ARG A 100 3.53 15.56 -18.27
N ASN A 101 4.52 14.89 -17.69
CA ASN A 101 4.73 13.45 -17.82
C ASN A 101 4.82 12.73 -16.44
N ASN A 102 4.59 13.45 -15.36
CA ASN A 102 4.65 12.91 -14.01
C ASN A 102 3.65 13.61 -13.10
N TYR A 103 3.27 12.93 -12.04
CA TYR A 103 2.35 13.49 -11.04
C TYR A 103 2.64 12.89 -9.66
N GLY A 104 2.31 13.64 -8.63
CA GLY A 104 2.49 13.24 -7.24
C GLY A 104 1.16 13.08 -6.53
N ASN A 105 1.01 11.95 -5.84
CA ASN A 105 -0.16 11.65 -5.02
C ASN A 105 0.23 11.56 -3.55
N LEU A 106 -0.60 12.13 -2.69
CA LEU A 106 -0.59 11.79 -1.29
C LEU A 106 -1.38 10.47 -1.12
N ARG A 107 -0.84 9.48 -0.44
CA ARG A 107 -1.51 8.20 -0.15
C ARG A 107 -1.98 8.18 1.29
N ILE A 108 -3.27 7.96 1.51
CA ILE A 108 -3.88 7.85 2.85
C ILE A 108 -4.77 6.61 2.84
N GLY A 109 -4.51 5.67 3.74
CA GLY A 109 -5.21 4.40 3.73
C GLY A 109 -5.21 3.67 5.04
N ALA A 110 -5.91 2.54 5.04
CA ALA A 110 -5.96 1.62 6.16
C ALA A 110 -5.93 0.19 5.67
N SER A 111 -5.41 -0.71 6.49
CA SER A 111 -5.38 -2.14 6.22
C SER A 111 -5.74 -2.97 7.45
N ALA A 112 -6.12 -4.21 7.18
CA ALA A 112 -6.36 -5.23 8.17
C ALA A 112 -5.65 -6.51 7.72
N GLY A 113 -5.02 -7.21 8.64
CA GLY A 113 -4.24 -8.41 8.33
C GLY A 113 -3.85 -9.18 9.57
N SER A 114 -2.74 -9.89 9.47
CA SER A 114 -2.21 -10.73 10.55
C SER A 114 -0.69 -10.77 10.52
N ASP A 115 -0.11 -11.04 11.69
CA ASP A 115 1.30 -11.38 11.85
C ASP A 115 1.55 -12.90 11.98
N THR A 116 0.67 -13.72 11.42
CA THR A 116 0.55 -15.18 11.55
C THR A 116 -0.18 -15.65 12.81
N ASP A 117 -0.07 -14.94 13.93
CA ASP A 117 -0.66 -15.35 15.20
C ASP A 117 -1.87 -14.50 15.59
N LYS A 118 -1.83 -13.22 15.32
CA LYS A 118 -2.83 -12.26 15.79
C LYS A 118 -3.19 -11.24 14.71
N PHE A 119 -4.36 -10.66 14.89
CA PHE A 119 -4.86 -9.58 14.04
C PHE A 119 -3.97 -8.33 14.15
N VAL A 120 -3.70 -7.72 13.01
CA VAL A 120 -2.92 -6.47 12.89
C VAL A 120 -3.70 -5.50 12.01
N GLY A 121 -3.96 -4.32 12.53
CA GLY A 121 -4.49 -3.19 11.76
C GLY A 121 -3.36 -2.24 11.36
N GLY A 122 -3.49 -1.58 10.21
CA GLY A 122 -2.53 -0.59 9.75
C GLY A 122 -3.19 0.69 9.27
N LEU A 123 -2.57 1.84 9.57
CA LEU A 123 -2.85 3.11 8.92
C LEU A 123 -1.64 3.46 8.04
N HIS A 124 -1.91 3.90 6.83
CA HIS A 124 -0.89 4.15 5.82
C HIS A 124 -0.93 5.61 5.39
N VAL A 125 0.20 6.29 5.47
CA VAL A 125 0.39 7.64 4.94
C VAL A 125 1.66 7.64 4.10
N GLY A 126 1.63 8.29 2.94
CA GLY A 126 2.79 8.36 2.08
C GLY A 126 2.64 9.38 0.96
N TYR A 127 3.75 9.62 0.29
CA TYR A 127 3.79 10.38 -0.95
C TYR A 127 4.32 9.49 -2.07
N GLU A 128 3.59 9.43 -3.16
CA GLU A 128 3.92 8.64 -4.34
C GLU A 128 4.15 9.57 -5.52
N HIS A 129 5.32 9.48 -6.12
CA HIS A 129 5.66 10.18 -7.36
C HIS A 129 5.59 9.21 -8.53
N ASN A 130 4.78 9.55 -9.52
CA ASN A 130 4.47 8.71 -10.68
C ASN A 130 5.08 9.28 -11.94
N PHE A 131 5.76 8.43 -12.70
CA PHE A 131 6.33 8.73 -14.00
C PHE A 131 5.54 7.98 -15.07
N ALA A 132 4.86 8.73 -15.94
CA ALA A 132 4.13 8.13 -17.07
C ALA A 132 5.12 7.62 -18.12
N LEU A 133 5.00 6.35 -18.46
CA LEU A 133 5.75 5.67 -19.50
C LEU A 133 4.89 5.51 -20.76
N ARG A 134 5.49 4.95 -21.82
CA ARG A 134 4.77 4.67 -23.06
C ARG A 134 3.71 3.58 -22.84
N HIS A 135 2.66 3.58 -23.68
CA HIS A 135 1.59 2.59 -23.68
C HIS A 135 0.78 2.51 -22.36
N GLY A 136 0.74 3.58 -21.57
CA GLY A 136 -0.03 3.63 -20.33
C GLY A 136 0.67 3.01 -19.10
N TRP A 137 1.86 2.45 -19.27
CA TRP A 137 2.68 2.00 -18.16
C TRP A 137 3.12 3.16 -17.29
N GLY A 138 3.42 2.89 -16.05
CA GLY A 138 3.98 3.86 -15.09
C GLY A 138 5.07 3.24 -14.24
N LEU A 139 6.02 4.07 -13.84
CA LEU A 139 6.95 3.81 -12.75
C LEU A 139 6.54 4.68 -11.59
N PHE A 140 6.62 4.17 -10.37
CA PHE A 140 6.41 5.00 -9.18
C PHE A 140 7.50 4.82 -8.14
N VAL A 141 7.73 5.90 -7.39
CA VAL A 141 8.56 5.91 -6.19
C VAL A 141 7.69 6.46 -5.07
N GLN A 142 7.58 5.72 -3.98
CA GLN A 142 6.73 6.07 -2.84
C GLN A 142 7.57 6.15 -1.57
N ALA A 143 7.49 7.28 -0.89
CA ALA A 143 7.89 7.39 0.51
C ALA A 143 6.65 7.10 1.37
N LYS A 144 6.76 6.14 2.29
CA LYS A 144 5.62 5.71 3.13
C LYS A 144 5.98 5.69 4.60
N CYS A 145 4.96 5.90 5.42
CA CYS A 145 5.00 5.71 6.85
C CYS A 145 3.72 4.97 7.25
N ASP A 146 3.88 3.77 7.77
CA ASP A 146 2.77 2.94 8.21
C ASP A 146 2.75 2.88 9.75
N LEU A 147 1.58 3.07 10.33
CA LEU A 147 1.31 2.88 11.75
C LEU A 147 0.64 1.52 11.95
N THR A 148 1.26 0.63 12.71
CA THR A 148 0.78 -0.74 12.94
C THR A 148 0.18 -0.90 14.34
N LEU A 149 -1.05 -1.40 14.42
CA LEU A 149 -1.80 -1.58 15.66
C LEU A 149 -2.32 -3.03 15.78
N PRO A 150 -2.29 -3.67 16.96
CA PRO A 150 -1.65 -3.21 18.19
C PRO A 150 -0.14 -3.17 18.08
N LYS A 151 0.52 -2.35 18.90
CA LYS A 151 1.97 -2.25 18.94
C LYS A 151 2.58 -3.62 19.24
N ARG A 152 3.31 -4.15 18.27
CA ARG A 152 4.07 -5.39 18.39
C ARG A 152 5.57 -5.07 18.40
N GLU A 153 6.26 -5.35 17.31
CA GLU A 153 7.67 -5.03 17.19
C GLU A 153 7.91 -3.61 16.69
N ASP A 154 7.23 -3.23 15.62
CA ASP A 154 7.41 -1.93 14.97
C ASP A 154 6.08 -1.19 14.93
N LEU A 155 5.94 -0.12 15.72
CA LEU A 155 4.78 0.75 15.68
C LEU A 155 4.72 1.57 14.38
N PHE A 156 5.86 2.12 13.98
CA PHE A 156 6.02 2.88 12.75
C PHE A 156 6.95 2.15 11.79
N ARG A 157 6.54 2.04 10.53
CA ARG A 157 7.30 1.45 9.45
C ARG A 157 7.46 2.49 8.36
N THR A 158 8.67 3.07 8.28
CA THR A 158 8.97 4.15 7.33
C THR A 158 9.98 3.67 6.31
N GLY A 159 9.77 3.99 5.04
CA GLY A 159 10.70 3.59 4.00
C GLY A 159 10.33 4.06 2.61
N ILE A 160 11.03 3.48 1.64
CA ILE A 160 10.86 3.79 0.22
C ILE A 160 10.46 2.52 -0.51
N VAL A 161 9.44 2.63 -1.34
CA VAL A 161 8.94 1.59 -2.23
C VAL A 161 9.08 2.08 -3.67
N ILE A 162 9.52 1.20 -4.55
CA ILE A 162 9.61 1.46 -5.99
C ILE A 162 8.78 0.37 -6.68
N GLY A 163 8.07 0.74 -7.74
CA GLY A 163 7.26 -0.22 -8.45
C GLY A 163 6.77 0.26 -9.81
N PHE A 164 6.02 -0.63 -10.45
CA PHE A 164 5.46 -0.42 -11.77
C PHE A 164 3.94 -0.41 -11.70
N LYS A 165 3.34 0.38 -12.59
CA LYS A 165 1.91 0.41 -12.86
C LYS A 165 1.65 -0.11 -14.26
N ILE A 166 0.81 -1.12 -14.34
CA ILE A 166 0.45 -1.83 -15.56
C ILE A 166 -1.00 -1.45 -15.90
N PRO A 167 -1.27 -0.86 -17.06
CA PRO A 167 -2.63 -0.54 -17.45
C PRO A 167 -3.43 -1.83 -17.63
N THR A 168 -4.61 -1.88 -17.02
CA THR A 168 -5.56 -2.94 -17.30
C THR A 168 -6.20 -2.66 -18.64
N LEU A 169 -6.40 -3.69 -19.47
CA LEU A 169 -6.95 -3.55 -20.82
C LEU A 169 -8.22 -2.68 -20.81
N LYS A 170 -8.19 -1.60 -21.57
CA LYS A 170 -9.39 -0.81 -21.85
C LYS A 170 -10.43 -1.71 -22.51
N LYS A 171 -11.59 -1.82 -21.90
CA LYS A 171 -12.81 -2.24 -22.61
C LYS A 171 -13.29 -1.12 -23.52
#